data_6898a7993d204527e0272758a643e08e
#
_entry.id   6898a7993d204527e0272758a643e08e
#
_cell.length_a   1.000
_cell.length_b   1.000
_cell.length_c   1.000
_cell.angle_alpha   90.00
_cell.angle_beta   90.00
_cell.angle_gamma   90.00
#
_symmetry.space_group_name_H-M   'P 1'
#
loop_
_entity.id
_entity.type
_entity.pdbx_description
1 polymer ?
#
loop_
_entity_poly.entity_id
_entity_poly.type
_entity_poly.pdbx_seq_one_letter_code
_entity_poly.pdbx_strand_id
1 'polypeptide(L)'
;LRDWSDAQVSALKQFAAPSNQAPVDLFSEAANPWIEAAKTLPWAMGEHAPIVLSMQADGQAHRVYLRRAWQAEQSIQAAIQLRLATPFDVPQDAHHKLDALFGPLTKESDWQRIACAKALRAGLTLITGGPGTGKTTTVVRLLSLLQRAANDRQQVLRIHLAAPTGKAASRLSAY
;
A
#
# COMPACT_ATOMS: atom_id res chain seq x y z
N LEU A 1 -2.36 -26.54 10.64
CA LEU A 1 -3.19 -27.28 11.61
C LEU A 1 -2.48 -28.52 12.18
N ARG A 2 -1.35 -28.99 11.60
CA ARG A 2 -0.64 -30.20 12.08
C ARG A 2 0.09 -30.00 13.41
N ASP A 3 0.34 -28.75 13.83
CA ASP A 3 1.14 -28.43 15.03
C ASP A 3 0.32 -27.82 16.18
N TRP A 4 -0.99 -27.91 16.12
CA TRP A 4 -1.86 -27.39 17.18
C TRP A 4 -2.12 -28.47 18.24
N SER A 5 -1.98 -28.10 19.51
CA SER A 5 -2.31 -28.99 20.62
C SER A 5 -3.80 -29.33 20.66
N ASP A 6 -4.16 -30.49 21.16
CA ASP A 6 -5.56 -30.93 21.29
C ASP A 6 -6.43 -29.92 22.06
N ALA A 7 -5.84 -29.19 23.01
CA ALA A 7 -6.50 -28.12 23.74
C ALA A 7 -6.85 -26.92 22.83
N GLN A 8 -5.97 -26.55 21.90
CA GLN A 8 -6.20 -25.48 20.93
C GLN A 8 -7.26 -25.88 19.90
N VAL A 9 -7.25 -27.14 19.46
CA VAL A 9 -8.26 -27.69 18.55
C VAL A 9 -9.62 -27.78 19.25
N SER A 10 -9.65 -28.18 20.54
CA SER A 10 -10.90 -28.24 21.35
C SER A 10 -11.47 -26.83 21.57
N ALA A 11 -10.64 -25.84 21.86
CA ALA A 11 -11.08 -24.46 21.98
C ALA A 11 -11.72 -23.96 20.69
N LEU A 12 -11.10 -24.24 19.53
CA LEU A 12 -11.69 -23.89 18.23
C LEU A 12 -13.02 -24.60 17.95
N LYS A 13 -13.14 -25.87 18.32
CA LYS A 13 -14.39 -26.63 18.19
C LYS A 13 -15.51 -26.06 19.07
N GLN A 14 -15.20 -25.58 20.26
CA GLN A 14 -16.18 -24.89 21.12
C GLN A 14 -16.68 -23.57 20.49
N PHE A 15 -15.81 -22.83 19.80
CA PHE A 15 -16.20 -21.64 19.04
C PHE A 15 -16.98 -21.96 17.75
N ALA A 16 -16.72 -23.12 17.14
CA ALA A 16 -17.38 -23.57 15.92
C ALA A 16 -18.67 -24.38 16.16
N ALA A 17 -19.01 -24.69 17.41
CA ALA A 17 -20.25 -25.36 17.72
C ALA A 17 -21.43 -24.45 17.34
N PRO A 18 -22.41 -24.92 16.55
CA PRO A 18 -23.58 -24.14 16.21
C PRO A 18 -24.35 -23.86 17.50
N SER A 19 -24.20 -22.68 18.06
CA SER A 19 -25.13 -22.19 19.06
C SER A 19 -26.48 -21.98 18.37
N ASN A 20 -27.57 -22.40 18.98
CA ASN A 20 -28.94 -22.09 18.54
C ASN A 20 -29.26 -20.57 18.65
N GLN A 21 -28.25 -19.74 18.76
CA GLN A 21 -28.36 -18.29 18.72
C GLN A 21 -28.34 -17.82 17.28
N ALA A 22 -29.15 -16.83 16.97
CA ALA A 22 -29.20 -16.17 15.68
C ALA A 22 -27.76 -15.81 15.20
N PRO A 23 -27.49 -15.81 13.88
CA PRO A 23 -26.16 -15.46 13.38
C PRO A 23 -25.74 -14.14 14.01
N VAL A 24 -24.64 -14.16 14.75
CA VAL A 24 -24.07 -12.96 15.37
C VAL A 24 -23.73 -12.04 14.22
N ASP A 25 -24.36 -10.87 14.18
CA ASP A 25 -23.99 -9.82 13.26
C ASP A 25 -22.55 -9.39 13.60
N LEU A 26 -21.61 -9.87 12.84
CA LEU A 26 -20.18 -9.58 13.00
C LEU A 26 -19.85 -8.08 12.83
N PHE A 27 -20.82 -7.30 12.38
CA PHE A 27 -20.71 -5.87 12.11
C PHE A 27 -21.56 -5.01 13.04
N SER A 28 -22.25 -5.61 14.03
CA SER A 28 -23.01 -4.83 15.02
C SER A 28 -22.03 -4.06 15.93
N GLU A 29 -22.37 -2.80 16.23
CA GLU A 29 -21.59 -1.91 17.12
C GLU A 29 -21.54 -2.41 18.58
N ALA A 30 -22.35 -3.41 18.94
CA ALA A 30 -22.25 -4.06 20.23
C ALA A 30 -20.91 -4.79 20.33
N ALA A 31 -20.16 -4.53 21.40
CA ALA A 31 -18.87 -5.15 21.69
C ALA A 31 -18.94 -6.64 21.40
N ASN A 32 -18.20 -7.07 20.36
CA ASN A 32 -18.30 -8.42 19.84
C ASN A 32 -17.75 -9.40 20.91
N PRO A 33 -18.58 -10.23 21.56
CA PRO A 33 -18.17 -10.98 22.75
C PRO A 33 -16.98 -11.91 22.46
N TRP A 34 -16.77 -12.36 21.23
CA TRP A 34 -15.64 -13.18 20.93
C TRP A 34 -14.32 -12.38 20.74
N ILE A 35 -14.38 -11.06 20.45
CA ILE A 35 -13.22 -10.19 20.51
C ILE A 35 -12.75 -10.04 21.96
N GLU A 36 -13.67 -9.85 22.91
CA GLU A 36 -13.34 -9.79 24.33
C GLU A 36 -12.74 -11.12 24.82
N ALA A 37 -13.33 -12.25 24.43
CA ALA A 37 -12.75 -13.56 24.69
C ALA A 37 -11.35 -13.71 24.06
N ALA A 38 -11.15 -13.24 22.84
CA ALA A 38 -9.85 -13.31 22.15
C ALA A 38 -8.76 -12.52 22.88
N LYS A 39 -9.07 -11.42 23.56
CA LYS A 39 -8.11 -10.63 24.36
C LYS A 39 -7.46 -11.43 25.50
N THR A 40 -8.05 -12.52 25.92
CA THR A 40 -7.54 -13.38 27.00
C THR A 40 -6.78 -14.61 26.50
N LEU A 41 -6.78 -14.85 25.19
CA LEU A 41 -6.24 -16.08 24.64
C LEU A 41 -4.77 -15.94 24.24
N PRO A 42 -3.90 -16.92 24.57
CA PRO A 42 -2.45 -16.84 24.30
C PRO A 42 -2.11 -16.65 22.81
N TRP A 43 -2.97 -17.12 21.89
CA TRP A 43 -2.76 -16.99 20.45
C TRP A 43 -3.16 -15.61 19.89
N ALA A 44 -3.78 -14.73 20.70
CA ALA A 44 -4.10 -13.35 20.35
C ALA A 44 -3.30 -12.33 21.18
N MET A 45 -2.62 -12.79 22.25
CA MET A 45 -1.86 -11.94 23.16
C MET A 45 -0.36 -12.24 23.03
N GLY A 46 0.45 -11.19 23.07
CA GLY A 46 1.91 -11.30 23.06
C GLY A 46 2.55 -11.08 21.70
N GLU A 47 3.85 -10.89 21.74
CA GLU A 47 4.68 -10.50 20.59
C GLU A 47 4.70 -11.54 19.47
N HIS A 48 4.62 -12.82 19.81
CA HIS A 48 4.68 -13.93 18.86
C HIS A 48 3.30 -14.57 18.58
N ALA A 49 2.22 -14.01 19.13
CA ALA A 49 0.88 -14.53 18.88
C ALA A 49 0.52 -14.51 17.38
N PRO A 50 -0.06 -15.57 16.82
CA PRO A 50 -0.39 -15.62 15.38
C PRO A 50 -1.47 -14.62 14.96
N ILE A 51 -2.28 -14.15 15.90
CA ILE A 51 -3.32 -13.15 15.70
C ILE A 51 -2.90 -11.83 16.32
N VAL A 52 -3.31 -10.72 15.72
CA VAL A 52 -3.14 -9.37 16.26
C VAL A 52 -4.52 -8.71 16.34
N LEU A 53 -4.84 -8.20 17.52
CA LEU A 53 -6.01 -7.35 17.72
C LEU A 53 -5.57 -5.89 17.62
N SER A 54 -6.02 -5.20 16.59
CA SER A 54 -5.78 -3.76 16.44
C SER A 54 -6.77 -3.02 17.32
N MET A 55 -6.27 -2.18 18.22
CA MET A 55 -7.07 -1.43 19.18
C MET A 55 -7.29 0.00 18.68
N GLN A 56 -8.47 0.56 18.95
CA GLN A 56 -8.72 1.99 18.81
C GLN A 56 -8.19 2.77 20.03
N ALA A 57 -8.19 4.08 19.90
CA ALA A 57 -7.77 4.97 21.02
C ALA A 57 -8.63 4.84 22.28
N ASP A 58 -9.87 4.38 22.15
CA ASP A 58 -10.80 4.09 23.25
C ASP A 58 -10.57 2.71 23.90
N GLY A 59 -9.57 1.96 23.43
CA GLY A 59 -9.25 0.63 23.94
C GLY A 59 -10.13 -0.50 23.38
N GLN A 60 -11.04 -0.21 22.45
CA GLN A 60 -11.83 -1.25 21.79
C GLN A 60 -11.05 -1.89 20.65
N ALA A 61 -11.19 -3.21 20.48
CA ALA A 61 -10.61 -3.90 19.34
C ALA A 61 -11.38 -3.55 18.07
N HIS A 62 -10.67 -2.99 17.08
CA HIS A 62 -11.25 -2.53 15.85
C HIS A 62 -11.14 -3.57 14.72
N ARG A 63 -10.02 -4.28 14.67
CA ARG A 63 -9.73 -5.26 13.61
C ARG A 63 -8.94 -6.43 14.15
N VAL A 64 -9.14 -7.57 13.51
CA VAL A 64 -8.39 -8.81 13.78
C VAL A 64 -7.53 -9.13 12.56
N TYR A 65 -6.25 -9.34 12.77
CA TYR A 65 -5.29 -9.66 11.72
C TYR A 65 -4.60 -10.98 12.00
N LEU A 66 -4.23 -11.69 10.94
CA LEU A 66 -3.09 -12.60 11.02
C LEU A 66 -1.82 -11.76 11.21
N ARG A 67 -0.93 -12.17 12.12
CA ARG A 67 0.29 -11.40 12.44
C ARG A 67 1.12 -11.06 11.21
N ARG A 68 1.32 -12.02 10.30
CA ARG A 68 2.10 -11.77 9.07
C ARG A 68 1.47 -10.68 8.20
N ALA A 69 0.15 -10.62 8.12
CA ALA A 69 -0.55 -9.61 7.33
C ALA A 69 -0.44 -8.24 7.99
N TRP A 70 -0.60 -8.20 9.32
CA TRP A 70 -0.41 -6.98 10.10
C TRP A 70 1.02 -6.43 9.98
N GLN A 71 2.03 -7.29 10.10
CA GLN A 71 3.45 -6.90 9.93
C GLN A 71 3.73 -6.37 8.53
N ALA A 72 3.18 -6.99 7.50
CA ALA A 72 3.30 -6.51 6.12
C ALA A 72 2.66 -5.13 5.94
N GLU A 73 1.45 -4.92 6.48
CA GLU A 73 0.77 -3.63 6.45
C GLU A 73 1.57 -2.54 7.19
N GLN A 74 2.09 -2.84 8.40
CA GLN A 74 2.94 -1.91 9.15
C GLN A 74 4.23 -1.58 8.41
N SER A 75 4.86 -2.55 7.77
CA SER A 75 6.08 -2.34 6.97
C SER A 75 5.81 -1.43 5.76
N ILE A 76 4.69 -1.65 5.07
CA ILE A 76 4.26 -0.80 3.95
C ILE A 76 3.96 0.62 4.45
N GLN A 77 3.23 0.76 5.55
CA GLN A 77 2.92 2.05 6.15
C GLN A 77 4.20 2.83 6.51
N ALA A 78 5.13 2.20 7.20
CA ALA A 78 6.40 2.81 7.55
C ALA A 78 7.21 3.24 6.31
N ALA A 79 7.27 2.39 5.29
CA ALA A 79 7.95 2.71 4.03
C ALA A 79 7.30 3.88 3.29
N ILE A 80 5.98 4.00 3.31
CA ILE A 80 5.24 5.13 2.74
C ILE A 80 5.53 6.39 3.53
N GLN A 81 5.42 6.36 4.85
CA GLN A 81 5.69 7.50 5.72
C GLN A 81 7.11 8.03 5.54
N LEU A 82 8.10 7.12 5.47
CA LEU A 82 9.49 7.49 5.22
C LEU A 82 9.64 8.24 3.89
N ARG A 83 9.01 7.77 2.81
CA ARG A 83 9.06 8.42 1.49
C ARG A 83 8.37 9.78 1.48
N LEU A 84 7.25 9.91 2.20
CA LEU A 84 6.52 11.19 2.31
C LEU A 84 7.29 12.21 3.13
N ALA A 85 8.03 11.78 4.16
CA ALA A 85 8.84 12.65 5.01
C ALA A 85 10.18 13.02 4.39
N THR A 86 10.66 12.29 3.36
CA THR A 86 11.95 12.56 2.74
C THR A 86 11.85 13.76 1.80
N PRO A 87 12.64 14.83 2.01
CA PRO A 87 12.69 15.98 1.11
C PRO A 87 13.16 15.55 -0.29
N PHE A 88 12.55 16.12 -1.32
CA PHE A 88 12.94 15.87 -2.71
C PHE A 88 13.49 17.13 -3.35
N ASP A 89 14.71 17.01 -3.86
CA ASP A 89 15.37 18.11 -4.58
C ASP A 89 14.87 18.15 -6.03
N VAL A 90 14.04 19.14 -6.32
CA VAL A 90 13.48 19.35 -7.67
C VAL A 90 14.56 19.93 -8.58
N PRO A 91 14.80 19.35 -9.77
CA PRO A 91 15.73 19.94 -10.74
C PRO A 91 15.34 21.37 -11.07
N GLN A 92 16.30 22.30 -11.07
CA GLN A 92 16.05 23.72 -11.36
C GLN A 92 15.43 23.93 -12.76
N ASP A 93 15.78 23.08 -13.71
CA ASP A 93 15.30 23.07 -15.09
C ASP A 93 14.08 22.18 -15.35
N ALA A 94 13.39 21.72 -14.26
CA ALA A 94 12.22 20.83 -14.38
C ALA A 94 11.13 21.40 -15.30
N HIS A 95 10.94 22.73 -15.32
CA HIS A 95 9.98 23.38 -16.22
C HIS A 95 10.35 23.18 -17.69
N HIS A 96 11.61 23.45 -18.06
CA HIS A 96 12.11 23.27 -19.43
C HIS A 96 12.00 21.81 -19.87
N LYS A 97 12.30 20.86 -19.01
CA LYS A 97 12.16 19.44 -19.30
C LYS A 97 10.71 19.00 -19.50
N LEU A 98 9.78 19.58 -18.72
CA LEU A 98 8.35 19.36 -18.89
C LEU A 98 7.85 19.97 -20.20
N ASP A 99 8.29 21.18 -20.54
CA ASP A 99 7.94 21.86 -21.80
C ASP A 99 8.44 21.07 -23.03
N ALA A 100 9.62 20.49 -22.93
CA ALA A 100 10.18 19.67 -24.00
C ALA A 100 9.38 18.37 -24.26
N LEU A 101 8.68 17.83 -23.27
CA LEU A 101 7.92 16.59 -23.38
C LEU A 101 6.43 16.79 -23.64
N PHE A 102 5.86 17.88 -23.17
CA PHE A 102 4.42 18.14 -23.22
C PHE A 102 4.06 19.38 -24.03
N GLY A 103 5.06 20.13 -24.49
CA GLY A 103 4.85 21.46 -25.08
C GLY A 103 4.66 22.54 -24.01
N PRO A 104 4.55 23.80 -24.45
CA PRO A 104 4.32 24.93 -23.55
C PRO A 104 2.97 24.83 -22.85
N LEU A 105 2.84 25.50 -21.71
CA LEU A 105 1.57 25.54 -20.96
C LEU A 105 0.46 26.15 -21.83
N THR A 106 -0.65 25.42 -21.95
CA THR A 106 -1.87 25.89 -22.58
C THR A 106 -2.92 26.24 -21.52
N LYS A 107 -4.04 26.87 -21.93
CA LYS A 107 -5.16 27.15 -21.02
C LYS A 107 -5.87 25.88 -20.53
N GLU A 108 -5.76 24.78 -21.27
CA GLU A 108 -6.32 23.49 -20.91
C GLU A 108 -5.38 22.72 -19.98
N SER A 109 -5.93 22.05 -18.98
CA SER A 109 -5.17 21.26 -18.01
C SER A 109 -4.69 19.95 -18.62
N ASP A 110 -3.37 19.83 -18.85
CA ASP A 110 -2.74 18.56 -19.20
C ASP A 110 -2.47 17.75 -17.90
N TRP A 111 -3.37 16.81 -17.61
CA TRP A 111 -3.28 15.96 -16.42
C TRP A 111 -2.03 15.08 -16.40
N GLN A 112 -1.52 14.66 -17.57
CA GLN A 112 -0.29 13.87 -17.66
C GLN A 112 0.92 14.74 -17.28
N ARG A 113 0.99 15.96 -17.75
CA ARG A 113 2.01 16.93 -17.36
C ARG A 113 1.95 17.24 -15.85
N ILE A 114 0.75 17.47 -15.31
CA ILE A 114 0.54 17.73 -13.88
C ILE A 114 1.02 16.53 -13.05
N ALA A 115 0.68 15.29 -13.46
CA ALA A 115 1.11 14.08 -12.79
C ALA A 115 2.65 13.96 -12.77
N CYS A 116 3.32 14.21 -13.88
CA CYS A 116 4.78 14.21 -13.97
C CYS A 116 5.41 15.33 -13.11
N ALA A 117 4.85 16.53 -13.13
CA ALA A 117 5.33 17.65 -12.31
C ALA A 117 5.21 17.39 -10.81
N LYS A 118 4.11 16.75 -10.37
CA LYS A 118 3.94 16.31 -8.99
C LYS A 118 4.92 15.19 -8.61
N ALA A 119 5.11 14.21 -9.50
CA ALA A 119 6.00 13.08 -9.25
C ALA A 119 7.47 13.51 -9.11
N LEU A 120 7.90 14.55 -9.80
CA LEU A 120 9.25 15.12 -9.63
C LEU A 120 9.50 15.74 -8.25
N ARG A 121 8.46 16.01 -7.49
CA ARG A 121 8.50 16.68 -6.18
C ARG A 121 8.22 15.77 -5.00
N ALA A 122 7.93 14.51 -5.25
CA ALA A 122 7.43 13.61 -4.21
C ALA A 122 8.18 12.27 -4.20
N GLY A 123 8.50 11.77 -3.02
CA GLY A 123 9.07 10.44 -2.84
C GLY A 123 8.09 9.29 -3.09
N LEU A 124 6.79 9.62 -3.16
CA LEU A 124 5.72 8.69 -3.54
C LEU A 124 4.67 9.41 -4.36
N THR A 125 4.28 8.85 -5.48
CA THR A 125 3.19 9.37 -6.31
C THR A 125 2.27 8.25 -6.77
N LEU A 126 0.96 8.48 -6.67
CA LEU A 126 -0.07 7.58 -7.19
C LEU A 126 -0.69 8.18 -8.44
N ILE A 127 -0.55 7.49 -9.58
CA ILE A 127 -1.16 7.88 -10.85
C ILE A 127 -2.35 6.96 -11.10
N THR A 128 -3.56 7.51 -11.01
CA THR A 128 -4.83 6.79 -11.20
C THR A 128 -5.51 7.25 -12.47
N GLY A 129 -6.47 6.46 -12.94
CA GLY A 129 -7.27 6.79 -14.13
C GLY A 129 -7.90 5.55 -14.74
N GLY A 130 -8.93 5.72 -15.55
CA GLY A 130 -9.63 4.66 -16.27
C GLY A 130 -8.77 3.96 -17.34
N PRO A 131 -9.28 2.90 -17.96
CA PRO A 131 -8.66 2.30 -19.14
C PRO A 131 -8.46 3.35 -20.27
N GLY A 132 -7.35 3.29 -20.98
CA GLY A 132 -7.09 4.17 -22.13
C GLY A 132 -6.69 5.62 -21.80
N THR A 133 -6.62 6.04 -20.53
CA THR A 133 -6.26 7.42 -20.15
C THR A 133 -4.76 7.76 -20.29
N GLY A 134 -3.96 6.88 -20.86
CA GLY A 134 -2.54 7.13 -21.06
C GLY A 134 -1.65 6.98 -19.83
N LYS A 135 -2.08 6.23 -18.79
CA LYS A 135 -1.27 6.01 -17.59
C LYS A 135 0.14 5.49 -17.89
N THR A 136 0.26 4.48 -18.75
CA THR A 136 1.55 3.91 -19.15
C THR A 136 2.40 4.95 -19.86
N THR A 137 1.82 5.72 -20.78
CA THR A 137 2.52 6.83 -21.46
C THR A 137 3.00 7.88 -20.47
N THR A 138 2.19 8.21 -19.46
CA THR A 138 2.57 9.14 -18.37
C THR A 138 3.77 8.61 -17.59
N VAL A 139 3.76 7.31 -17.24
CA VAL A 139 4.88 6.67 -16.53
C VAL A 139 6.16 6.69 -17.39
N VAL A 140 6.09 6.34 -18.66
CA VAL A 140 7.25 6.38 -19.57
C VAL A 140 7.82 7.79 -19.69
N ARG A 141 6.98 8.80 -19.84
CA ARG A 141 7.41 10.21 -19.87
C ARG A 141 8.06 10.63 -18.54
N LEU A 142 7.50 10.21 -17.40
CA LEU A 142 8.08 10.45 -16.09
C LEU A 142 9.47 9.81 -15.95
N LEU A 143 9.61 8.53 -16.35
CA LEU A 143 10.90 7.85 -16.31
C LEU A 143 11.94 8.53 -17.21
N SER A 144 11.54 8.99 -18.38
CA SER A 144 12.40 9.78 -19.27
C SER A 144 12.85 11.09 -18.64
N LEU A 145 11.96 11.79 -17.94
CA LEU A 145 12.30 13.01 -17.18
C LEU A 145 13.31 12.74 -16.08
N LEU A 146 13.07 11.69 -15.27
CA LEU A 146 13.95 11.31 -14.18
C LEU A 146 15.34 10.88 -14.69
N GLN A 147 15.39 10.13 -15.80
CA GLN A 147 16.64 9.72 -16.42
C GLN A 147 17.44 10.92 -16.93
N ARG A 148 16.80 11.88 -17.60
CA ARG A 148 17.44 13.12 -18.06
C ARG A 148 17.97 13.92 -16.87
N ALA A 149 17.17 14.08 -15.80
CA ALA A 149 17.58 14.79 -14.60
C ALA A 149 18.79 14.13 -13.90
N ALA A 150 18.85 12.81 -13.91
CA ALA A 150 19.99 12.05 -13.37
C ALA A 150 21.24 12.21 -14.23
N ASN A 151 21.10 12.14 -15.56
CA ASN A 151 22.20 12.30 -16.50
C ASN A 151 22.84 13.70 -16.38
N ASP A 152 22.04 14.75 -16.23
CA ASP A 152 22.55 16.13 -16.07
C ASP A 152 23.35 16.30 -14.77
N ARG A 153 23.05 15.50 -13.77
CA ARG A 153 23.77 15.44 -12.49
C ARG A 153 24.92 14.42 -12.49
N GLN A 154 25.15 13.75 -13.62
CA GLN A 154 26.11 12.64 -13.74
C GLN A 154 25.82 11.50 -12.75
N GLN A 155 24.57 11.27 -12.41
CA GLN A 155 24.12 10.25 -11.48
C GLN A 155 23.55 9.04 -12.24
N VAL A 156 23.83 7.85 -11.72
CA VAL A 156 23.21 6.62 -12.23
C VAL A 156 21.83 6.44 -11.60
N LEU A 157 20.78 6.51 -12.41
CA LEU A 157 19.41 6.21 -11.97
C LEU A 157 19.15 4.70 -12.07
N ARG A 158 18.76 4.07 -10.97
CA ARG A 158 18.31 2.67 -10.97
C ARG A 158 16.78 2.64 -10.96
N ILE A 159 16.21 2.08 -12.02
CA ILE A 159 14.76 1.97 -12.19
C ILE A 159 14.37 0.50 -12.02
N HIS A 160 13.45 0.22 -11.09
CA HIS A 160 12.85 -1.10 -10.92
C HIS A 160 11.38 -1.03 -11.29
N LEU A 161 10.96 -1.91 -12.19
CA LEU A 161 9.57 -2.02 -12.63
C LEU A 161 8.97 -3.29 -12.05
N ALA A 162 7.76 -3.20 -11.52
CA ALA A 162 7.02 -4.32 -10.99
C ALA A 162 5.55 -4.27 -11.43
N ALA A 163 4.96 -5.42 -11.67
CA ALA A 163 3.56 -5.53 -12.03
C ALA A 163 2.97 -6.83 -11.45
N PRO A 164 1.67 -6.88 -11.16
CA PRO A 164 1.04 -8.05 -10.57
C PRO A 164 0.97 -9.26 -11.52
N THR A 165 1.19 -9.07 -12.82
CA THR A 165 1.19 -10.14 -13.83
C THR A 165 2.39 -10.01 -14.76
N GLY A 166 2.93 -11.14 -15.23
CA GLY A 166 4.05 -11.17 -16.18
C GLY A 166 3.75 -10.40 -17.47
N LYS A 167 2.52 -10.48 -18.01
CA LYS A 167 2.09 -9.73 -19.18
C LYS A 167 2.18 -8.20 -18.99
N ALA A 168 1.82 -7.72 -17.80
CA ALA A 168 1.94 -6.30 -17.48
C ALA A 168 3.40 -5.88 -17.27
N ALA A 169 4.22 -6.73 -16.64
CA ALA A 169 5.66 -6.49 -16.50
C ALA A 169 6.36 -6.41 -17.86
N SER A 170 6.11 -7.37 -18.76
CA SER A 170 6.70 -7.37 -20.11
C SER A 170 6.31 -6.12 -20.92
N ARG A 171 5.08 -5.64 -20.78
CA ARG A 171 4.66 -4.39 -21.44
C ARG A 171 5.41 -3.16 -20.92
N LEU A 172 5.65 -3.11 -19.60
CA LEU A 172 6.41 -1.99 -19.00
C LEU A 172 7.88 -2.03 -19.43
N SER A 173 8.46 -3.22 -19.62
CA SER A 173 9.87 -3.38 -20.03
C SER A 173 10.10 -3.13 -21.52
N ALA A 174 9.04 -3.07 -22.33
CA ALA A 174 9.12 -2.82 -23.77
C ALA A 174 9.20 -1.33 -24.15
N TYR A 175 9.11 -0.44 -23.19
CA TYR A 175 9.25 1.02 -23.34
C TYR A 175 10.62 1.50 -22.86
#